data_a7e109942458121a25cfec004d13b456
#
_entry.id   a7e109942458121a25cfec004d13b456
#
_cell.length_a   1.000
_cell.length_b   1.000
_cell.length_c   1.000
_cell.angle_alpha   90.00
_cell.angle_beta   90.00
_cell.angle_gamma   90.00
#
_symmetry.space_group_name_H-M   'P 1'
#
loop_
_entity.id
_entity.type
_entity.pdbx_description
1 polymer ?
#
loop_
_entity_poly.entity_id
_entity_poly.type
_entity_poly.pdbx_seq_one_letter_code
_entity_poly.pdbx_strand_id
1 'polypeptide(L)'
;NTVRSDAPKLDVRLPGLENRSPRRVMLGSGTAPEGWEVIRSPQEVAGLNCNSLIVEGGAQTAASFLRAGLVDRLMLYRAPILIGGGKPCLGDIGLDSLADAHERWALCDARMLGKDRFEVYEATPCSQA
;
A
#
# COMPACT_ATOMS: atom_id res chain seq x y z
N ASN A 1 8.07 5.68 -10.03
CA ASN A 1 8.73 5.15 -11.24
C ASN A 1 8.39 3.69 -11.55
N THR A 2 7.84 2.90 -10.62
CA THR A 2 7.52 1.48 -10.81
C THR A 2 6.57 1.25 -11.99
N VAL A 3 5.52 2.05 -12.14
CA VAL A 3 4.57 1.92 -13.27
C VAL A 3 5.27 2.04 -14.62
N ARG A 4 6.29 2.88 -14.72
CA ARG A 4 7.03 3.09 -15.97
C ARG A 4 8.10 2.03 -16.24
N SER A 5 8.72 1.49 -15.19
CA SER A 5 9.77 0.47 -15.34
C SER A 5 9.21 -0.93 -15.49
N ASP A 6 8.17 -1.26 -14.74
CA ASP A 6 7.70 -2.62 -14.58
C ASP A 6 6.39 -2.90 -15.34
N ALA A 7 5.72 -1.84 -15.86
CA ALA A 7 4.45 -1.91 -16.59
C ALA A 7 3.45 -2.89 -15.93
N PRO A 8 3.13 -2.72 -14.63
CA PRO A 8 2.29 -3.66 -13.90
C PRO A 8 0.89 -3.68 -14.50
N LYS A 9 0.36 -4.87 -14.72
CA LYS A 9 -0.98 -5.00 -15.29
C LYS A 9 -2.08 -4.70 -14.29
N LEU A 10 -1.89 -5.00 -13.00
CA LEU A 10 -2.86 -4.85 -11.91
C LEU A 10 -4.26 -5.37 -12.32
N ASP A 11 -4.28 -6.58 -12.86
CA ASP A 11 -5.46 -7.24 -13.39
C ASP A 11 -5.79 -8.52 -12.61
N VAL A 12 -7.03 -8.99 -12.73
CA VAL A 12 -7.43 -10.30 -12.23
C VAL A 12 -6.94 -11.37 -13.19
N ARG A 13 -6.16 -12.33 -12.67
CA ARG A 13 -5.55 -13.43 -13.44
C ARG A 13 -6.24 -14.77 -13.23
N LEU A 14 -7.41 -14.76 -12.61
CA LEU A 14 -8.22 -15.97 -12.42
C LEU A 14 -9.14 -16.15 -13.63
N PRO A 15 -9.10 -17.34 -14.29
CA PRO A 15 -9.95 -17.59 -15.43
C PRO A 15 -11.44 -17.38 -15.11
N GLY A 16 -12.12 -16.64 -15.99
CA GLY A 16 -13.54 -16.29 -15.85
C GLY A 16 -13.84 -15.11 -14.93
N LEU A 17 -12.82 -14.46 -14.35
CA LEU A 17 -12.98 -13.28 -13.47
C LEU A 17 -12.26 -12.05 -14.02
N GLU A 18 -11.80 -12.05 -15.25
CA GLU A 18 -11.02 -10.97 -15.86
C GLU A 18 -11.80 -9.65 -15.89
N ASN A 19 -13.13 -9.72 -16.04
CA ASN A 19 -14.02 -8.56 -16.02
C ASN A 19 -14.18 -7.91 -14.63
N ARG A 20 -13.62 -8.53 -13.58
CA ARG A 20 -13.55 -7.99 -12.21
C ARG A 20 -12.25 -7.26 -11.95
N SER A 21 -11.43 -7.02 -12.97
CA SER A 21 -10.21 -6.24 -12.82
C SER A 21 -10.49 -4.85 -12.27
N PRO A 22 -9.74 -4.38 -11.28
CA PRO A 22 -9.99 -3.10 -10.64
C PRO A 22 -9.67 -1.93 -11.58
N ARG A 23 -10.22 -0.77 -11.29
CA ARG A 23 -9.74 0.50 -11.86
C ARG A 23 -8.29 0.69 -11.44
N ARG A 24 -7.49 1.25 -12.31
CA ARG A 24 -6.06 1.45 -12.10
C ARG A 24 -5.78 2.92 -11.91
N VAL A 25 -5.03 3.23 -10.86
CA VAL A 25 -4.69 4.60 -10.49
C VAL A 25 -3.19 4.73 -10.32
N MET A 26 -2.61 5.74 -10.92
CA MET A 26 -1.19 6.08 -10.75
C MET A 26 -1.07 7.31 -9.85
N LEU A 27 -0.27 7.20 -8.79
CA LEU A 27 0.17 8.34 -8.00
C LEU A 27 1.45 8.93 -8.61
N GLY A 28 1.39 10.17 -9.06
CA GLY A 28 2.55 10.88 -9.58
C GLY A 28 2.24 11.99 -10.57
N SER A 29 3.29 12.66 -11.04
CA SER A 29 3.20 13.83 -11.93
C SER A 29 3.34 13.49 -13.42
N GLY A 30 3.45 12.23 -13.77
CA GLY A 30 3.68 11.82 -15.15
C GLY A 30 2.42 11.48 -15.93
N THR A 31 2.60 11.17 -17.21
CA THR A 31 1.55 10.58 -18.04
C THR A 31 1.34 9.12 -17.64
N ALA A 32 0.10 8.75 -17.35
CA ALA A 32 -0.27 7.38 -17.08
C ALA A 32 -0.42 6.56 -18.37
N PRO A 33 -0.33 5.23 -18.28
CA PRO A 33 -0.74 4.36 -19.36
C PRO A 33 -2.22 4.55 -19.72
N GLU A 34 -2.59 4.15 -20.93
CA GLU A 34 -3.98 4.21 -21.37
C GLU A 34 -4.91 3.45 -20.41
N GLY A 35 -6.06 4.04 -20.11
CA GLY A 35 -7.05 3.46 -19.19
C GLY A 35 -6.72 3.57 -17.70
N TRP A 36 -5.67 4.31 -17.33
CA TRP A 36 -5.31 4.60 -15.94
C TRP A 36 -5.74 6.01 -15.56
N GLU A 37 -6.21 6.16 -14.33
CA GLU A 37 -6.43 7.46 -13.70
C GLU A 37 -5.14 7.97 -13.06
N VAL A 38 -5.02 9.28 -12.87
CA VAL A 38 -3.86 9.90 -12.23
C VAL A 38 -4.33 10.71 -11.03
N ILE A 39 -3.69 10.46 -9.89
CA ILE A 39 -3.76 11.33 -8.72
C ILE A 39 -2.37 11.89 -8.45
N ARG A 40 -2.28 13.11 -7.95
CA ARG A 40 -1.00 13.80 -7.71
C ARG A 40 -0.59 13.77 -6.25
N SER A 41 -1.55 13.53 -5.37
CA SER A 41 -1.33 13.40 -3.92
C SER A 41 -2.17 12.28 -3.35
N PRO A 42 -1.78 11.68 -2.21
CA PRO A 42 -2.60 10.67 -1.53
C PRO A 42 -4.00 11.18 -1.17
N GLN A 43 -4.15 12.46 -0.85
CA GLN A 43 -5.43 13.05 -0.45
C GLN A 43 -6.49 13.02 -1.56
N GLU A 44 -6.05 13.00 -2.81
CA GLU A 44 -6.96 12.95 -3.96
C GLU A 44 -7.72 11.63 -4.07
N VAL A 45 -7.34 10.59 -3.28
CA VAL A 45 -8.12 9.35 -3.22
C VAL A 45 -9.55 9.57 -2.73
N ALA A 46 -9.80 10.61 -1.97
CA ALA A 46 -11.15 10.98 -1.54
C ALA A 46 -12.08 11.34 -2.72
N GLY A 47 -11.50 11.78 -3.84
CA GLY A 47 -12.25 12.04 -5.08
C GLY A 47 -12.47 10.81 -5.96
N LEU A 48 -11.86 9.69 -5.65
CA LEU A 48 -12.08 8.44 -6.35
C LEU A 48 -13.39 7.81 -5.86
N ASN A 49 -14.38 7.69 -6.74
CA ASN A 49 -15.63 7.04 -6.38
C ASN A 49 -15.41 5.51 -6.26
N CYS A 50 -14.91 5.06 -5.11
CA CYS A 50 -14.66 3.66 -4.80
C CYS A 50 -14.82 3.38 -3.29
N ASN A 51 -15.21 2.15 -2.94
CA ASN A 51 -15.39 1.73 -1.55
C ASN A 51 -14.09 1.24 -0.90
N SER A 52 -13.12 0.83 -1.71
CA SER A 52 -11.82 0.34 -1.24
C SER A 52 -10.74 0.60 -2.28
N LEU A 53 -9.54 0.83 -1.78
CA LEU A 53 -8.34 1.07 -2.58
C LEU A 53 -7.21 0.19 -2.06
N ILE A 54 -6.49 -0.46 -2.97
CA ILE A 54 -5.26 -1.18 -2.63
C ILE A 54 -4.08 -0.34 -3.14
N VAL A 55 -3.14 -0.05 -2.25
CA VAL A 55 -1.91 0.65 -2.59
C VAL A 55 -0.80 -0.38 -2.76
N GLU A 56 -0.38 -0.61 -4.00
CA GLU A 56 0.71 -1.52 -4.37
C GLU A 56 1.95 -0.73 -4.83
N GLY A 57 2.30 0.30 -4.10
CA GLY A 57 3.43 1.15 -4.44
C GLY A 57 4.74 0.69 -3.78
N GLY A 58 5.85 1.30 -4.23
CA GLY A 58 7.13 1.15 -3.53
C GLY A 58 7.18 1.93 -2.22
N ALA A 59 8.30 1.84 -1.50
CA ALA A 59 8.50 2.39 -0.16
C ALA A 59 8.04 3.85 0.02
N GLN A 60 8.31 4.70 -0.96
CA GLN A 60 7.93 6.12 -0.90
C GLN A 60 6.41 6.33 -1.05
N THR A 61 5.77 5.58 -1.94
CA THR A 61 4.32 5.61 -2.11
C THR A 61 3.63 5.14 -0.83
N ALA A 62 4.03 3.99 -0.29
CA ALA A 62 3.49 3.47 0.96
C ALA A 62 3.66 4.47 2.11
N ALA A 63 4.86 5.05 2.25
CA ALA A 63 5.15 6.06 3.26
C ALA A 63 4.27 7.31 3.11
N SER A 64 4.00 7.77 1.88
CA SER A 64 3.16 8.96 1.64
C SER A 64 1.72 8.75 2.10
N PHE A 65 1.13 7.57 1.88
CA PHE A 65 -0.20 7.23 2.37
C PHE A 65 -0.24 7.07 3.90
N LEU A 66 0.78 6.42 4.48
CA LEU A 66 0.90 6.28 5.94
C LEU A 66 1.03 7.63 6.63
N ARG A 67 1.86 8.53 6.08
CA ARG A 67 2.05 9.90 6.59
C ARG A 67 0.77 10.73 6.49
N ALA A 68 -0.02 10.50 5.45
CA ALA A 68 -1.31 11.16 5.25
C ALA A 68 -2.43 10.60 6.14
N GLY A 69 -2.20 9.52 6.89
CA GLY A 69 -3.24 8.88 7.71
C GLY A 69 -4.35 8.22 6.89
N LEU A 70 -4.05 7.80 5.66
CA LEU A 70 -5.03 7.26 4.71
C LEU A 70 -4.92 5.73 4.54
N VAL A 71 -4.39 5.05 5.54
CA VAL A 71 -4.24 3.59 5.52
C VAL A 71 -5.02 2.99 6.68
N ASP A 72 -6.08 2.28 6.37
CA ASP A 72 -6.90 1.58 7.37
C ASP A 72 -6.32 0.21 7.70
N ARG A 73 -5.71 -0.44 6.70
CA ARG A 73 -5.18 -1.80 6.81
C ARG A 73 -3.84 -1.94 6.10
N LEU A 74 -2.87 -2.54 6.79
CA LEU A 74 -1.57 -2.90 6.26
C LEU A 74 -1.47 -4.42 6.14
N MET A 75 -1.17 -4.91 4.93
CA MET A 75 -0.91 -6.32 4.67
C MET A 75 0.58 -6.51 4.39
N LEU A 76 1.24 -7.29 5.21
CA LEU A 76 2.68 -7.50 5.13
C LEU A 76 3.00 -8.97 4.81
N TYR A 77 3.71 -9.17 3.69
CA TYR A 77 4.23 -10.47 3.28
C TYR A 77 5.74 -10.50 3.52
N ARG A 78 6.21 -11.47 4.27
CA ARG A 78 7.64 -11.65 4.57
C ARG A 78 8.12 -13.02 4.13
N ALA A 79 9.02 -13.05 3.16
CA ALA A 79 9.77 -14.26 2.82
C ALA A 79 10.78 -14.58 3.94
N PRO A 80 11.13 -15.86 4.16
CA PRO A 80 12.11 -16.29 5.18
C PRO A 80 13.54 -16.07 4.69
N ILE A 81 13.86 -14.84 4.29
CA ILE A 81 15.18 -14.43 3.81
C ILE A 81 15.65 -13.17 4.53
N LEU A 82 16.95 -13.02 4.64
CA LEU A 82 17.60 -11.82 5.16
C LEU A 82 18.42 -11.18 4.04
N ILE A 83 18.15 -9.89 3.80
CA ILE A 83 18.89 -9.08 2.82
C ILE A 83 19.57 -7.97 3.61
N GLY A 84 20.88 -8.07 3.79
CA GLY A 84 21.63 -7.17 4.66
C GLY A 84 21.71 -5.71 4.17
N GLY A 85 21.65 -5.49 2.88
CA GLY A 85 21.58 -4.16 2.28
C GLY A 85 20.56 -4.16 1.15
N GLY A 86 19.71 -3.15 1.10
CA GLY A 86 18.66 -3.10 0.09
C GLY A 86 17.73 -1.92 0.28
N LYS A 87 16.68 -1.88 -0.53
CA LYS A 87 15.63 -0.86 -0.39
C LYS A 87 14.74 -1.21 0.80
N PRO A 88 14.45 -0.27 1.71
CA PRO A 88 13.49 -0.50 2.79
C PRO A 88 12.08 -0.75 2.21
N CYS A 89 11.26 -1.52 2.92
CA CYS A 89 9.86 -1.75 2.51
C CYS A 89 9.00 -0.50 2.69
N LEU A 90 9.36 0.36 3.64
CA LEU A 90 8.73 1.66 3.90
C LEU A 90 9.77 2.76 3.86
N GLY A 91 9.40 3.92 3.31
CA GLY A 91 10.15 5.15 3.45
C GLY A 91 9.87 5.82 4.79
N ASP A 92 10.30 7.06 4.93
CA ASP A 92 10.00 7.87 6.11
C ASP A 92 8.48 8.14 6.21
N ILE A 93 7.89 7.75 7.33
CA ILE A 93 6.45 7.92 7.62
C ILE A 93 6.18 9.12 8.53
N GLY A 94 7.19 9.94 8.83
CA GLY A 94 7.04 11.18 9.61
C GLY A 94 6.83 10.92 11.10
N LEU A 95 7.60 10.01 11.72
CA LEU A 95 7.61 9.83 13.15
C LEU A 95 8.72 10.68 13.76
N ASP A 96 8.38 11.53 14.72
CA ASP A 96 9.34 12.37 15.45
C ASP A 96 10.02 11.59 16.56
N SER A 97 9.36 10.59 17.12
CA SER A 97 9.92 9.75 18.19
C SER A 97 9.48 8.29 18.06
N LEU A 98 10.21 7.38 18.72
CA LEU A 98 9.81 5.97 18.81
C LEU A 98 8.49 5.80 19.56
N ALA A 99 8.18 6.67 20.51
CA ALA A 99 6.92 6.64 21.25
C ALA A 99 5.72 6.80 20.30
N ASP A 100 5.85 7.61 19.25
CA ASP A 100 4.77 7.84 18.28
C ASP A 100 4.50 6.61 17.39
N ALA A 101 5.36 5.60 17.41
CA ALA A 101 5.16 4.35 16.69
C ALA A 101 4.23 3.38 17.40
N HIS A 102 4.11 3.50 18.73
CA HIS A 102 3.33 2.59 19.55
C HIS A 102 1.82 2.82 19.40
N GLU A 103 1.05 1.74 19.57
CA GLU A 103 -0.42 1.75 19.61
C GLU A 103 -1.12 2.25 18.33
N ARG A 104 -0.38 2.52 17.27
CA ARG A 104 -0.96 2.95 15.98
C ARG A 104 -1.58 1.81 15.18
N TRP A 105 -1.17 0.58 15.44
CA TRP A 105 -1.54 -0.59 14.67
C TRP A 105 -1.85 -1.77 15.58
N ALA A 106 -2.96 -2.46 15.33
CA ALA A 106 -3.32 -3.73 15.96
C ALA A 106 -3.08 -4.89 14.98
N LEU A 107 -2.39 -5.94 15.42
CA LEU A 107 -2.27 -7.18 14.64
C LEU A 107 -3.60 -7.93 14.69
N CYS A 108 -4.25 -8.11 13.52
CA CYS A 108 -5.56 -8.74 13.39
C CYS A 108 -5.49 -10.16 12.81
N ASP A 109 -4.48 -10.48 12.00
CA ASP A 109 -4.27 -11.81 11.43
C ASP A 109 -2.77 -12.06 11.24
N ALA A 110 -2.34 -13.30 11.49
CA ALA A 110 -0.99 -13.75 11.21
C ALA A 110 -0.99 -15.23 10.85
N ARG A 111 -0.51 -15.57 9.67
CA ARG A 111 -0.50 -16.95 9.16
C ARG A 111 0.63 -17.21 8.20
N MET A 112 0.90 -18.48 7.94
CA MET A 112 1.84 -18.90 6.91
C MET A 112 1.11 -19.10 5.58
N LEU A 113 1.69 -18.57 4.52
CA LEU A 113 1.29 -18.81 3.13
C LEU A 113 2.45 -19.53 2.42
N GLY A 114 2.43 -20.85 2.43
CA GLY A 114 3.58 -21.64 2.02
C GLY A 114 4.75 -21.41 2.98
N LYS A 115 5.85 -20.84 2.47
CA LYS A 115 7.04 -20.48 3.27
C LYS A 115 7.01 -19.05 3.79
N ASP A 116 6.12 -18.22 3.26
CA ASP A 116 6.04 -16.80 3.60
C ASP A 116 5.12 -16.59 4.81
N ARG A 117 5.45 -15.60 5.62
CA ARG A 117 4.59 -15.12 6.70
C ARG A 117 3.74 -13.96 6.20
N PHE A 118 2.43 -14.08 6.38
CA PHE A 118 1.46 -13.04 6.09
C PHE A 118 0.91 -12.47 7.39
N GLU A 119 0.88 -11.15 7.49
CA GLU A 119 0.36 -10.42 8.66
C GLU A 119 -0.57 -9.30 8.19
N VAL A 120 -1.65 -9.11 8.92
CA VAL A 120 -2.60 -8.03 8.71
C VAL A 120 -2.66 -7.16 9.96
N TYR A 121 -2.42 -5.89 9.78
CA TYR A 121 -2.54 -4.87 10.81
C TYR A 121 -3.67 -3.90 10.44
N GLU A 122 -4.46 -3.51 11.41
CA GLU A 122 -5.47 -2.46 11.28
C GLU A 122 -5.03 -1.23 12.05
N ALA A 123 -5.28 -0.06 11.46
CA ALA A 123 -5.01 1.20 12.12
C ALA A 123 -5.90 1.32 13.36
N THR A 124 -5.28 1.59 14.50
CA THR A 124 -6.02 1.89 15.72
C THR A 124 -6.63 3.28 15.58
N PRO A 125 -7.95 3.45 15.77
CA PRO A 125 -8.55 4.77 15.78
C PRO A 125 -7.83 5.65 16.79
N CYS A 126 -7.39 6.84 16.35
CA CYS A 126 -6.82 7.81 17.28
C CYS A 126 -7.92 8.15 18.30
N SER A 127 -7.79 7.67 19.53
CA SER A 127 -8.66 8.14 20.61
C SER A 127 -8.36 9.63 20.76
N GLN A 128 -9.28 10.46 20.25
CA GLN A 128 -9.25 11.89 20.56
C GLN A 128 -9.40 12.02 22.08
N ALA A 129 -8.30 12.33 22.72
CA ALA A 129 -8.28 12.74 24.13
C ALA A 129 -8.77 14.19 24.26
#